data_0aa3767577f94cf86515d52674d4bbf7
#
_entry.id   0aa3767577f94cf86515d52674d4bbf7
#
_cell.length_a   1.000
_cell.length_b   1.000
_cell.length_c   1.000
_cell.angle_alpha   90.00
_cell.angle_beta   90.00
_cell.angle_gamma   90.00
#
_symmetry.space_group_name_H-M   'P 1'
#
loop_
_entity.id
_entity.type
_entity.pdbx_description
1 polymer ?
#
loop_
_entity_poly.entity_id
_entity_poly.type
_entity_poly.pdbx_seq_one_letter_code
_entity_poly.pdbx_strand_id
1 'polypeptide(L)'
;MEVSTKKIANARINGTILQTIMHNGQPKLVVVDKGKITEEDSWETALDERFEPAETSYIEKGLLVVPTAVDPTELNKVFDDLVDFFKRNVLLQDEDILLLAVFCYYTWHYDRTATAPYL
;
A
#
# COMPACT_ATOMS: atom_id res chain seq x y z
N MET A 1 14.58 24.69 -14.06
CA MET A 1 13.44 24.47 -13.16
C MET A 1 13.77 23.35 -12.21
N GLU A 2 13.65 23.56 -10.92
CA GLU A 2 13.96 22.52 -9.94
C GLU A 2 12.86 21.47 -9.90
N VAL A 3 13.28 20.22 -9.83
CA VAL A 3 12.36 19.09 -9.66
C VAL A 3 11.97 19.01 -8.19
N SER A 4 10.66 19.02 -7.89
CA SER A 4 10.17 18.83 -6.52
C SER A 4 10.32 17.38 -6.14
N THR A 5 11.05 17.10 -5.05
CA THR A 5 11.28 15.75 -4.56
C THR A 5 10.45 15.49 -3.30
N LYS A 6 9.72 14.38 -3.26
CA LYS A 6 8.93 13.95 -2.12
C LYS A 6 9.30 12.51 -1.75
N LYS A 7 9.49 12.27 -0.46
CA LYS A 7 9.70 10.92 0.07
C LYS A 7 8.36 10.38 0.56
N ILE A 8 7.99 9.19 0.13
CA ILE A 8 6.65 8.65 0.37
C ILE A 8 6.71 7.20 0.85
N ALA A 9 5.76 6.82 1.70
CA ALA A 9 5.55 5.41 2.04
C ALA A 9 4.75 4.71 0.93
N ASN A 10 3.68 5.36 0.48
CA ASN A 10 2.88 4.91 -0.66
C ASN A 10 2.16 6.11 -1.27
N ALA A 11 1.75 5.98 -2.52
CA ALA A 11 0.97 7.00 -3.20
C ALA A 11 0.25 6.41 -4.42
N ARG A 12 -0.83 7.06 -4.81
CA ARG A 12 -1.51 6.79 -6.07
C ARG A 12 -1.55 8.09 -6.86
N ILE A 13 -0.95 8.09 -8.05
CA ILE A 13 -0.82 9.30 -8.87
C ILE A 13 -1.27 8.96 -10.29
N ASN A 14 -2.41 9.49 -10.72
CA ASN A 14 -2.97 9.28 -12.07
C ASN A 14 -3.06 7.80 -12.45
N GLY A 15 -3.46 6.93 -11.50
CA GLY A 15 -3.60 5.51 -11.74
C GLY A 15 -2.32 4.70 -11.54
N THR A 16 -1.18 5.34 -11.35
CA THR A 16 0.06 4.67 -10.99
C THR A 16 0.15 4.51 -9.49
N ILE A 17 0.51 3.32 -9.01
CA ILE A 17 0.64 3.02 -7.59
C ILE A 17 2.12 2.93 -7.25
N LEU A 18 2.52 3.66 -6.21
CA LEU A 18 3.88 3.64 -5.67
C LEU A 18 3.85 3.09 -4.26
N GLN A 19 4.77 2.18 -3.94
CA GLN A 19 4.89 1.59 -2.61
C GLN A 19 6.36 1.45 -2.24
N THR A 20 6.75 2.01 -1.09
CA THR A 20 8.08 1.76 -0.53
C THR A 20 8.16 0.33 0.00
N ILE A 21 9.23 -0.38 -0.36
CA ILE A 21 9.55 -1.70 0.19
C ILE A 21 10.98 -1.68 0.71
N MET A 22 11.32 -2.66 1.56
CA MET A 22 12.71 -2.90 1.96
C MET A 22 13.23 -4.12 1.22
N HIS A 23 14.12 -3.89 0.27
CA HIS A 23 14.75 -4.96 -0.51
C HIS A 23 16.23 -5.00 -0.20
N ASN A 24 16.69 -6.12 0.35
CA ASN A 24 18.10 -6.32 0.75
C ASN A 24 18.62 -5.21 1.68
N GLY A 25 17.78 -4.77 2.63
CA GLY A 25 18.14 -3.75 3.61
C GLY A 25 18.12 -2.32 3.08
N GLN A 26 17.65 -2.10 1.85
CA GLN A 26 17.55 -0.77 1.26
C GLN A 26 16.13 -0.44 0.84
N PRO A 27 15.68 0.82 1.04
CA PRO A 27 14.36 1.23 0.58
C PRO A 27 14.35 1.39 -0.94
N LYS A 28 13.32 0.83 -1.57
CA LYS A 28 13.06 0.93 -3.01
C LYS A 28 11.59 1.27 -3.24
N LEU A 29 11.26 1.77 -4.43
CA LEU A 29 9.88 1.95 -4.84
C LEU A 29 9.45 0.81 -5.75
N VAL A 30 8.32 0.20 -5.41
CA VAL A 30 7.59 -0.63 -6.38
C VAL A 30 6.61 0.28 -7.10
N VAL A 31 6.67 0.26 -8.42
CA VAL A 31 5.81 1.06 -9.29
C VAL A 31 4.88 0.12 -10.04
N VAL A 32 3.57 0.30 -9.85
CA VAL A 32 2.56 -0.45 -10.60
C VAL A 32 1.89 0.52 -11.57
N ASP A 33 2.21 0.39 -12.84
CA ASP A 33 1.70 1.26 -13.90
C ASP A 33 1.11 0.39 -15.02
N LYS A 34 -0.17 0.59 -15.29
CA LYS A 34 -0.90 -0.14 -16.35
C LYS A 34 -0.74 -1.66 -16.23
N GLY A 35 -0.77 -2.18 -15.01
CA GLY A 35 -0.63 -3.60 -14.72
C GLY A 35 0.81 -4.13 -14.75
N LYS A 36 1.78 -3.28 -15.06
CA LYS A 36 3.18 -3.64 -15.03
C LYS A 36 3.82 -3.26 -13.69
N ILE A 37 4.51 -4.20 -13.08
CA ILE A 37 5.17 -4.00 -11.78
C ILE A 37 6.68 -3.90 -12.01
N THR A 38 7.27 -2.80 -11.56
CA THR A 38 8.72 -2.58 -11.62
C THR A 38 9.24 -2.12 -10.26
N GLU A 39 10.53 -2.30 -10.01
CA GLU A 39 11.20 -1.83 -8.81
C GLU A 39 12.20 -0.75 -9.21
N GLU A 40 12.05 0.44 -8.63
CA GLU A 40 12.81 1.63 -9.02
C GLU A 40 13.41 2.32 -7.79
N ASP A 41 14.48 3.08 -8.00
CA ASP A 41 15.04 3.94 -6.96
C ASP A 41 14.25 5.22 -6.78
N SER A 42 13.59 5.68 -7.83
CA SER A 42 12.74 6.86 -7.82
C SER A 42 11.79 6.82 -9.02
N TRP A 43 10.77 7.67 -8.97
CA TRP A 43 9.81 7.79 -10.08
C TRP A 43 9.46 9.26 -10.30
N GLU A 44 9.47 9.68 -11.56
CA GLU A 44 9.19 11.08 -11.93
C GLU A 44 7.90 11.17 -12.74
N THR A 45 7.13 12.24 -12.49
CA THR A 45 5.92 12.54 -13.25
C THR A 45 6.25 13.50 -14.41
N ALA A 46 5.30 13.64 -15.34
CA ALA A 46 5.40 14.60 -16.42
C ALA A 46 5.38 16.06 -15.93
N LEU A 47 5.01 16.30 -14.66
CA LEU A 47 4.94 17.65 -14.07
C LEU A 47 6.18 17.97 -13.22
N ASP A 48 7.29 17.33 -13.49
CA ASP A 48 8.58 17.53 -12.79
C ASP A 48 8.51 17.27 -11.28
N GLU A 49 7.64 16.36 -10.85
CA GLU A 49 7.63 15.84 -9.49
C GLU A 49 8.41 14.55 -9.44
N ARG A 50 9.31 14.43 -8.46
CA ARG A 50 10.07 13.21 -8.23
C ARG A 50 9.66 12.58 -6.91
N PHE A 51 9.41 11.29 -6.94
CA PHE A 51 9.07 10.51 -5.76
C PHE A 51 10.20 9.55 -5.44
N GLU A 52 10.57 9.51 -4.16
CA GLU A 52 11.59 8.62 -3.63
C GLU A 52 11.02 7.78 -2.49
N PRO A 53 11.65 6.63 -2.18
CA PRO A 53 11.23 5.82 -1.03
C PRO A 53 11.31 6.60 0.28
N ALA A 54 10.54 6.16 1.28
CA ALA A 54 10.61 6.71 2.64
C ALA A 54 12.02 6.57 3.21
N GLU A 55 12.37 7.45 4.14
CA GLU A 55 13.69 7.42 4.77
C GLU A 55 13.91 6.15 5.58
N THR A 56 15.08 5.55 5.43
CA THR A 56 15.49 4.34 6.15
C THR A 56 15.37 4.52 7.66
N SER A 57 15.67 5.72 8.18
CA SER A 57 15.62 6.00 9.62
C SER A 57 14.23 5.79 10.21
N TYR A 58 13.16 6.14 9.50
CA TYR A 58 11.79 5.93 9.98
C TYR A 58 11.43 4.44 10.03
N ILE A 59 11.94 3.68 9.08
CA ILE A 59 11.71 2.24 9.03
C ILE A 59 12.48 1.53 10.14
N GLU A 60 13.74 1.88 10.32
CA GLU A 60 14.61 1.30 11.37
C GLU A 60 14.10 1.59 12.77
N LYS A 61 13.55 2.79 13.00
CA LYS A 61 12.98 3.18 14.29
C LYS A 61 11.58 2.60 14.55
N GLY A 62 11.02 1.86 13.59
CA GLY A 62 9.68 1.30 13.72
C GLY A 62 8.54 2.30 13.60
N LEU A 63 8.84 3.53 13.15
CA LEU A 63 7.82 4.56 12.94
C LEU A 63 7.01 4.32 11.65
N LEU A 64 7.60 3.60 10.73
CA LEU A 64 6.97 3.23 9.46
C LEU A 64 7.24 1.75 9.20
N VAL A 65 6.17 0.99 8.96
CA VAL A 65 6.26 -0.43 8.60
C VAL A 65 5.98 -0.55 7.10
N VAL A 66 6.91 -1.17 6.39
CA VAL A 66 6.76 -1.39 4.94
C VAL A 66 6.96 -2.86 4.60
N PRO A 67 6.36 -3.35 3.51
CA PRO A 67 6.56 -4.72 3.07
C PRO A 67 7.96 -4.95 2.51
N THR A 68 8.37 -6.20 2.40
CA THR A 68 9.63 -6.59 1.75
C THR A 68 9.46 -6.85 0.26
N ALA A 69 8.23 -7.11 -0.18
CA ALA A 69 7.91 -7.36 -1.58
C ALA A 69 6.44 -7.05 -1.83
N VAL A 70 6.10 -6.82 -3.09
CA VAL A 70 4.71 -6.66 -3.55
C VAL A 70 4.48 -7.67 -4.66
N ASP A 71 3.55 -8.58 -4.45
CA ASP A 71 3.15 -9.57 -5.45
C ASP A 71 1.69 -9.37 -5.84
N PRO A 72 1.35 -9.49 -7.13
CA PRO A 72 -0.05 -9.42 -7.53
C PRO A 72 -0.82 -10.61 -6.96
N THR A 73 -2.00 -10.34 -6.40
CA THR A 73 -2.86 -11.35 -5.80
C THR A 73 -4.29 -11.11 -6.27
N GLU A 74 -5.02 -12.19 -6.57
CA GLU A 74 -6.43 -12.10 -6.94
C GLU A 74 -7.26 -11.54 -5.79
N LEU A 75 -8.27 -10.71 -6.11
CA LEU A 75 -9.11 -10.05 -5.11
C LEU A 75 -9.79 -11.04 -4.18
N ASN A 76 -10.29 -12.16 -4.72
CA ASN A 76 -10.95 -13.18 -3.92
C ASN A 76 -10.01 -13.77 -2.86
N LYS A 77 -8.76 -14.00 -3.24
CA LYS A 77 -7.75 -14.53 -2.32
C LYS A 77 -7.42 -13.50 -1.23
N VAL A 78 -7.31 -12.23 -1.57
CA VAL A 78 -7.06 -11.18 -0.57
C VAL A 78 -8.18 -11.14 0.46
N PHE A 79 -9.43 -11.20 0.01
CA PHE A 79 -10.59 -11.19 0.90
C PHE A 79 -10.60 -12.43 1.80
N ASP A 80 -10.38 -13.61 1.24
CA ASP A 80 -10.35 -14.86 2.00
C ASP A 80 -9.23 -14.84 3.04
N ASP A 81 -8.06 -14.33 2.67
CA ASP A 81 -6.91 -14.20 3.59
C ASP A 81 -7.23 -13.23 4.75
N LEU A 82 -7.95 -12.14 4.49
CA LEU A 82 -8.41 -11.21 5.53
C LEU A 82 -9.38 -11.90 6.49
N VAL A 83 -10.34 -12.62 5.97
CA VAL A 83 -11.31 -13.37 6.80
C VAL A 83 -10.58 -14.38 7.68
N ASP A 84 -9.65 -15.16 7.12
CA ASP A 84 -8.86 -16.15 7.86
C ASP A 84 -7.99 -15.48 8.93
N PHE A 85 -7.40 -14.34 8.62
CA PHE A 85 -6.62 -13.56 9.58
C PHE A 85 -7.45 -13.18 10.80
N PHE A 86 -8.66 -12.63 10.57
CA PHE A 86 -9.52 -12.23 11.66
C PHE A 86 -10.04 -13.43 12.45
N LYS A 87 -10.36 -14.55 11.80
CA LYS A 87 -10.77 -15.77 12.49
C LYS A 87 -9.70 -16.29 13.44
N ARG A 88 -8.42 -16.15 13.09
CA ARG A 88 -7.31 -16.61 13.91
C ARG A 88 -6.95 -15.67 15.05
N ASN A 89 -7.23 -14.36 14.90
CA ASN A 89 -6.72 -13.36 15.83
C ASN A 89 -7.80 -12.65 16.66
N VAL A 90 -9.09 -12.81 16.33
CA VAL A 90 -10.18 -12.10 16.98
C VAL A 90 -11.29 -13.09 17.31
N LEU A 91 -11.81 -13.02 18.56
CA LEU A 91 -12.92 -13.86 19.00
C LEU A 91 -14.24 -13.12 18.74
N LEU A 92 -14.77 -13.26 17.53
CA LEU A 92 -16.02 -12.66 17.10
C LEU A 92 -16.87 -13.66 16.32
N GLN A 93 -18.15 -13.32 16.14
CA GLN A 93 -19.04 -14.10 15.29
C GLN A 93 -18.68 -13.93 13.82
N ASP A 94 -19.06 -14.91 12.98
CA ASP A 94 -18.69 -14.92 11.57
C ASP A 94 -19.17 -13.67 10.82
N GLU A 95 -20.37 -13.15 11.14
CA GLU A 95 -20.91 -11.94 10.52
C GLU A 95 -20.05 -10.72 10.82
N ASP A 96 -19.55 -10.61 12.05
CA ASP A 96 -18.71 -9.49 12.47
C ASP A 96 -17.33 -9.59 11.81
N ILE A 97 -16.80 -10.80 11.66
CA ILE A 97 -15.53 -11.04 10.96
C ILE A 97 -15.64 -10.62 9.49
N LEU A 98 -16.73 -10.98 8.82
CA LEU A 98 -16.98 -10.56 7.44
C LEU A 98 -17.06 -9.04 7.33
N LEU A 99 -17.74 -8.39 8.29
CA LEU A 99 -17.83 -6.93 8.32
C LEU A 99 -16.45 -6.28 8.47
N LEU A 100 -15.61 -6.82 9.36
CA LEU A 100 -14.24 -6.32 9.53
C LEU A 100 -13.41 -6.50 8.26
N ALA A 101 -13.53 -7.64 7.57
CA ALA A 101 -12.80 -7.89 6.34
C ALA A 101 -13.24 -6.91 5.24
N VAL A 102 -14.53 -6.65 5.11
CA VAL A 102 -15.06 -5.66 4.16
C VAL A 102 -14.53 -4.26 4.50
N PHE A 103 -14.54 -3.90 5.78
CA PHE A 103 -14.04 -2.60 6.21
C PHE A 103 -12.55 -2.44 5.90
N CYS A 104 -11.72 -3.44 6.19
CA CYS A 104 -10.30 -3.41 5.85
C CYS A 104 -10.08 -3.27 4.34
N TYR A 105 -10.85 -4.00 3.56
CA TYR A 105 -10.79 -3.89 2.10
C TYR A 105 -11.15 -2.48 1.64
N TYR A 106 -12.18 -1.88 2.25
CA TYR A 106 -12.59 -0.51 1.96
C TYR A 106 -11.47 0.49 2.23
N THR A 107 -10.70 0.34 3.31
CA THR A 107 -9.66 1.31 3.68
C THR A 107 -8.60 1.50 2.59
N TRP A 108 -8.42 0.51 1.70
CA TRP A 108 -7.51 0.60 0.57
C TRP A 108 -8.14 1.26 -0.67
N HIS A 109 -9.45 1.52 -0.63
CA HIS A 109 -10.22 2.05 -1.76
C HIS A 109 -11.07 3.26 -1.37
N TYR A 110 -10.79 3.89 -0.23
CA TYR A 110 -11.61 4.97 0.30
C TYR A 110 -11.72 6.16 -0.66
N ASP A 111 -10.71 6.38 -1.48
CA ASP A 111 -10.66 7.46 -2.46
C ASP A 111 -11.62 7.23 -3.65
N ARG A 112 -12.19 6.04 -3.75
CA ARG A 112 -13.13 5.68 -4.83
C ARG A 112 -14.57 5.60 -4.37
N THR A 113 -14.84 5.89 -3.11
CA THR A 113 -16.18 5.83 -2.54
C THR A 113 -16.69 7.21 -2.16
N ALA A 114 -18.00 7.43 -2.25
CA ALA A 114 -18.61 8.72 -1.97
C ALA A 114 -18.70 9.02 -0.47
N THR A 115 -18.84 7.98 0.36
CA THR A 115 -18.99 8.12 1.81
C THR A 115 -18.16 7.07 2.53
N ALA A 116 -17.71 7.42 3.75
CA ALA A 116 -16.97 6.48 4.60
C ALA A 116 -17.96 5.72 5.50
N PRO A 117 -17.84 4.38 5.61
CA PRO A 117 -18.62 3.62 6.59
C PRO A 117 -18.05 3.79 7.99
N TYR A 118 -18.90 3.62 9.00
CA TYR A 118 -18.52 3.59 10.41
C TYR A 118 -18.84 2.21 10.99
N LEU A 119 -17.92 1.72 11.77
CA LEU A 119 -18.11 0.48 12.54
C LEU A 119 -18.63 0.74 13.93
#